data_248365c48689184b181b0f7586966fe4
#
_entry.id   248365c48689184b181b0f7586966fe4
#
_cell.length_a   1.000
_cell.length_b   1.000
_cell.length_c   1.000
_cell.angle_alpha   90.00
_cell.angle_beta   90.00
_cell.angle_gamma   90.00
#
_symmetry.space_group_name_H-M   'P 1'
#
loop_
_entity.id
_entity.type
_entity.pdbx_description
1 polymer ?
#
loop_
_entity_poly.entity_id
_entity_poly.type
_entity_poly.pdbx_seq_one_letter_code
_entity_poly.pdbx_strand_id
1 'polypeptide(L)'
;MSGKDELVRFGVSMPSELIQQFDLYIAEQRYTNRSEAIRDLVRKEMLKPGRLAPDQSVAGTIVMVYDHHVSELPLVLMELQHQYHNEIISNMHIHLNHEQCLEIIAVRGRLNRLKELQEQIQVRRGVLYCELSVTYVDDEPHDRGRMHEREPASHGAREHDHRPERGHPPRSRE
;
A
#
# COMPACT_ATOMS: atom_id res chain seq x y z
N MET A 1 -2.38 23.44 -5.68
CA MET A 1 -3.66 23.81 -6.34
C MET A 1 -4.34 22.51 -6.72
N SER A 2 -5.35 22.11 -5.95
CA SER A 2 -6.14 20.90 -6.22
C SER A 2 -6.89 21.11 -7.52
N GLY A 3 -6.49 20.43 -8.59
CA GLY A 3 -7.25 20.36 -9.82
C GLY A 3 -8.56 19.65 -9.50
N LYS A 4 -9.68 20.38 -9.48
CA LYS A 4 -11.00 19.77 -9.48
C LYS A 4 -11.07 18.91 -10.75
N ASP A 5 -11.24 17.59 -10.59
CA ASP A 5 -11.52 16.70 -11.72
C ASP A 5 -12.69 17.28 -12.50
N GLU A 6 -12.41 17.78 -13.71
CA GLU A 6 -13.43 18.32 -14.59
C GLU A 6 -14.33 17.18 -15.07
N LEU A 7 -15.59 17.19 -14.67
CA LEU A 7 -16.56 16.18 -15.03
C LEU A 7 -17.01 16.36 -16.48
N VAL A 8 -16.53 15.47 -17.35
CA VAL A 8 -16.99 15.40 -18.77
C VAL A 8 -18.20 14.48 -18.87
N ARG A 9 -19.29 14.98 -19.45
CA ARG A 9 -20.49 14.17 -19.74
C ARG A 9 -20.41 13.63 -21.16
N PHE A 10 -20.64 12.33 -21.32
CA PHE A 10 -20.71 11.69 -22.62
C PHE A 10 -21.90 10.73 -22.68
N GLY A 11 -22.42 10.47 -23.90
CA GLY A 11 -23.52 9.54 -24.12
C GLY A 11 -23.04 8.33 -24.91
N VAL A 12 -23.59 7.16 -24.62
CA VAL A 12 -23.35 5.91 -25.33
C VAL A 12 -24.67 5.35 -25.83
N SER A 13 -24.72 4.96 -27.10
CA SER A 13 -25.85 4.22 -27.70
C SER A 13 -25.55 2.74 -27.69
N MET A 14 -26.48 1.93 -27.23
CA MET A 14 -26.35 0.47 -27.16
C MET A 14 -27.60 -0.20 -27.70
N PRO A 15 -27.50 -1.43 -28.27
CA PRO A 15 -28.66 -2.25 -28.58
C PRO A 15 -29.52 -2.51 -27.32
N SER A 16 -30.86 -2.58 -27.51
CA SER A 16 -31.80 -2.77 -26.41
C SER A 16 -31.52 -4.04 -25.60
N GLU A 17 -31.13 -5.12 -26.26
CA GLU A 17 -30.80 -6.40 -25.60
C GLU A 17 -29.58 -6.26 -24.69
N LEU A 18 -28.51 -5.56 -25.13
CA LEU A 18 -27.33 -5.31 -24.34
C LEU A 18 -27.63 -4.41 -23.11
N ILE A 19 -28.54 -3.43 -23.28
CA ILE A 19 -28.99 -2.60 -22.15
C ILE A 19 -29.72 -3.45 -21.10
N GLN A 20 -30.60 -4.38 -21.50
CA GLN A 20 -31.29 -5.25 -20.57
C GLN A 20 -30.29 -6.14 -19.79
N GLN A 21 -29.32 -6.74 -20.46
CA GLN A 21 -28.27 -7.52 -19.82
C GLN A 21 -27.44 -6.65 -18.86
N PHE A 22 -27.12 -5.42 -19.24
CA PHE A 22 -26.40 -4.49 -18.39
C PHE A 22 -27.20 -4.07 -17.16
N ASP A 23 -28.52 -3.86 -17.27
CA ASP A 23 -29.37 -3.57 -16.12
C ASP A 23 -29.46 -4.73 -15.12
N LEU A 24 -29.48 -5.97 -15.60
CA LEU A 24 -29.38 -7.17 -14.74
C LEU A 24 -28.02 -7.19 -14.00
N TYR A 25 -26.92 -6.99 -14.73
CA TYR A 25 -25.58 -6.90 -14.12
C TYR A 25 -25.50 -5.81 -13.05
N ILE A 26 -26.07 -4.62 -13.31
CA ILE A 26 -26.12 -3.51 -12.34
C ILE A 26 -26.84 -3.93 -11.07
N ALA A 27 -27.98 -4.59 -11.20
CA ALA A 27 -28.77 -5.08 -10.07
C ALA A 27 -28.02 -6.14 -9.26
N GLU A 28 -27.38 -7.11 -9.92
CA GLU A 28 -26.57 -8.15 -9.29
C GLU A 28 -25.37 -7.57 -8.53
N GLN A 29 -24.68 -6.60 -9.12
CA GLN A 29 -23.52 -5.93 -8.52
C GLN A 29 -23.91 -4.81 -7.53
N ARG A 30 -25.22 -4.56 -7.33
CA ARG A 30 -25.76 -3.56 -6.41
C ARG A 30 -25.32 -2.11 -6.70
N TYR A 31 -25.08 -1.79 -7.95
CA TYR A 31 -24.82 -0.40 -8.34
C TYR A 31 -26.11 0.44 -8.25
N THR A 32 -25.98 1.70 -7.84
CA THR A 32 -27.14 2.60 -7.71
C THR A 32 -27.64 3.14 -9.05
N ASN A 33 -26.75 3.18 -10.06
CA ASN A 33 -27.10 3.67 -11.41
C ASN A 33 -26.09 3.20 -12.47
N ARG A 34 -26.49 3.28 -13.75
CA ARG A 34 -25.67 2.90 -14.89
C ARG A 34 -24.34 3.66 -14.98
N SER A 35 -24.34 4.95 -14.64
CA SER A 35 -23.15 5.80 -14.73
C SER A 35 -22.06 5.37 -13.75
N GLU A 36 -22.42 4.89 -12.57
CA GLU A 36 -21.48 4.34 -11.60
C GLU A 36 -20.90 3.03 -12.07
N ALA A 37 -21.75 2.12 -12.56
CA ALA A 37 -21.30 0.85 -13.11
C ALA A 37 -20.34 1.04 -14.30
N ILE A 38 -20.65 1.96 -15.22
CA ILE A 38 -19.77 2.28 -16.36
C ILE A 38 -18.42 2.83 -15.88
N ARG A 39 -18.42 3.77 -14.93
CA ARG A 39 -17.17 4.33 -14.39
C ARG A 39 -16.30 3.23 -13.78
N ASP A 40 -16.90 2.32 -13.03
CA ASP A 40 -16.17 1.21 -12.41
C ASP A 40 -15.63 0.22 -13.44
N LEU A 41 -16.41 -0.13 -14.45
CA LEU A 41 -15.96 -0.99 -15.53
C LEU A 41 -14.79 -0.36 -16.29
N VAL A 42 -14.87 0.94 -16.60
CA VAL A 42 -13.77 1.67 -17.25
C VAL A 42 -12.54 1.69 -16.35
N ARG A 43 -12.68 2.01 -15.06
CA ARG A 43 -11.54 1.98 -14.12
C ARG A 43 -10.90 0.61 -14.06
N LYS A 44 -11.68 -0.46 -13.89
CA LYS A 44 -11.17 -1.84 -13.86
C LYS A 44 -10.42 -2.20 -15.13
N GLU A 45 -10.95 -1.80 -16.30
CA GLU A 45 -10.29 -2.09 -17.58
C GLU A 45 -8.98 -1.31 -17.73
N MET A 46 -8.97 -0.02 -17.36
CA MET A 46 -7.78 0.83 -17.43
C MET A 46 -6.68 0.44 -16.43
N LEU A 47 -7.06 -0.19 -15.31
CA LEU A 47 -6.12 -0.65 -14.27
C LEU A 47 -5.47 -2.01 -14.60
N LYS A 48 -5.87 -2.67 -15.68
CA LYS A 48 -5.19 -3.91 -16.08
C LYS A 48 -3.69 -3.62 -16.35
N PRO A 49 -2.77 -4.40 -15.76
CA PRO A 49 -1.33 -4.15 -15.90
C PRO A 49 -0.83 -4.04 -17.35
N GLY A 50 -1.53 -4.67 -18.32
CA GLY A 50 -1.21 -4.57 -19.74
C GLY A 50 -1.60 -3.24 -20.39
N ARG A 51 -2.39 -2.39 -19.73
CA ARG A 51 -2.86 -1.09 -20.24
C ARG A 51 -2.12 0.11 -19.66
N LEU A 52 -1.41 -0.10 -18.55
CA LEU A 52 -0.65 0.95 -17.89
C LEU A 52 0.72 1.12 -18.54
N ALA A 53 1.21 2.35 -18.56
CA ALA A 53 2.58 2.62 -19.02
C ALA A 53 3.60 1.94 -18.09
N PRO A 54 4.71 1.41 -18.63
CA PRO A 54 5.70 0.69 -17.80
C PRO A 54 6.33 1.53 -16.69
N ASP A 55 6.45 2.83 -16.89
CA ASP A 55 7.00 3.80 -15.95
C ASP A 55 5.94 4.45 -15.05
N GLN A 56 4.66 4.07 -15.21
CA GLN A 56 3.56 4.55 -14.36
C GLN A 56 3.81 4.19 -12.90
N SER A 57 3.66 5.19 -12.01
CA SER A 57 3.67 4.98 -10.56
C SER A 57 2.35 4.33 -10.13
N VAL A 58 2.46 3.20 -9.44
CA VAL A 58 1.31 2.41 -8.98
C VAL A 58 1.54 1.90 -7.56
N ALA A 59 0.45 1.59 -6.88
CA ALA A 59 0.48 0.77 -5.67
C ALA A 59 -0.36 -0.49 -5.88
N GLY A 60 -0.07 -1.53 -5.13
CA GLY A 60 -0.81 -2.76 -5.27
C GLY A 60 -0.37 -3.83 -4.30
N THR A 61 -0.69 -5.06 -4.67
CA THR A 61 -0.29 -6.25 -3.92
C THR A 61 0.25 -7.32 -4.87
N ILE A 62 1.30 -8.00 -4.43
CA ILE A 62 1.69 -9.29 -4.98
C ILE A 62 1.16 -10.35 -4.02
N VAL A 63 0.32 -11.24 -4.51
CA VAL A 63 -0.20 -12.38 -3.75
C VAL A 63 0.47 -13.63 -4.29
N MET A 64 1.11 -14.41 -3.43
CA MET A 64 1.76 -15.66 -3.82
C MET A 64 1.41 -16.80 -2.87
N VAL A 65 1.35 -18.00 -3.42
CA VAL A 65 1.27 -19.25 -2.66
C VAL A 65 2.47 -20.11 -3.04
N TYR A 66 3.14 -20.66 -2.05
CA TYR A 66 4.33 -21.48 -2.29
C TYR A 66 4.47 -22.60 -1.27
N ASP A 67 5.22 -23.64 -1.66
CA ASP A 67 5.61 -24.75 -0.80
C ASP A 67 6.89 -24.37 -0.06
N HIS A 68 6.80 -24.21 1.27
CA HIS A 68 7.93 -23.84 2.11
C HIS A 68 8.93 -25.00 2.39
N HIS A 69 8.57 -26.22 2.03
CA HIS A 69 9.50 -27.38 2.12
C HIS A 69 10.51 -27.46 0.97
N VAL A 70 10.31 -26.66 -0.09
CA VAL A 70 11.32 -26.51 -1.13
C VAL A 70 12.51 -25.75 -0.55
N SER A 71 13.62 -26.46 -0.28
CA SER A 71 14.65 -26.17 0.70
C SER A 71 15.32 -24.78 0.62
N GLU A 72 15.38 -24.13 -0.53
CA GLU A 72 16.01 -22.81 -0.67
C GLU A 72 15.02 -21.69 -0.92
N LEU A 73 13.76 -22.02 -1.20
CA LEU A 73 12.78 -21.05 -1.64
C LEU A 73 12.55 -19.90 -0.64
N PRO A 74 12.38 -20.14 0.67
CA PRO A 74 12.18 -19.03 1.62
C PRO A 74 13.37 -18.06 1.66
N LEU A 75 14.60 -18.53 1.54
CA LEU A 75 15.79 -17.69 1.49
C LEU A 75 15.86 -16.87 0.20
N VAL A 76 15.53 -17.50 -0.93
CA VAL A 76 15.49 -16.81 -2.24
C VAL A 76 14.40 -15.72 -2.25
N LEU A 77 13.22 -16.00 -1.68
CA LEU A 77 12.14 -15.01 -1.58
C LEU A 77 12.54 -13.84 -0.68
N MET A 78 13.19 -14.12 0.45
CA MET A 78 13.70 -13.08 1.33
C MET A 78 14.75 -12.20 0.63
N GLU A 79 15.69 -12.80 -0.10
CA GLU A 79 16.71 -12.07 -0.85
C GLU A 79 16.09 -11.18 -1.95
N LEU A 80 15.10 -11.70 -2.67
CA LEU A 80 14.34 -10.90 -3.64
C LEU A 80 13.64 -9.71 -2.97
N GLN A 81 13.00 -9.92 -1.82
CA GLN A 81 12.36 -8.83 -1.09
C GLN A 81 13.38 -7.78 -0.62
N HIS A 82 14.57 -8.18 -0.23
CA HIS A 82 15.65 -7.24 0.09
C HIS A 82 16.11 -6.42 -1.12
N GLN A 83 16.22 -7.03 -2.30
CA GLN A 83 16.59 -6.32 -3.53
C GLN A 83 15.54 -5.27 -3.96
N TYR A 84 14.27 -5.50 -3.61
CA TYR A 84 13.14 -4.62 -3.92
C TYR A 84 12.60 -3.85 -2.70
N HIS A 85 13.44 -3.61 -1.68
CA HIS A 85 13.02 -2.97 -0.43
C HIS A 85 12.44 -1.57 -0.60
N ASN A 86 12.77 -0.85 -1.70
CA ASN A 86 12.22 0.47 -2.00
C ASN A 86 10.77 0.39 -2.53
N GLU A 87 10.43 -0.71 -3.17
CA GLU A 87 9.11 -0.96 -3.75
C GLU A 87 8.17 -1.67 -2.76
N ILE A 88 8.70 -2.37 -1.76
CA ILE A 88 7.91 -3.12 -0.78
C ILE A 88 7.60 -2.23 0.42
N ILE A 89 6.30 -2.09 0.73
CA ILE A 89 5.80 -1.34 1.89
C ILE A 89 5.73 -2.25 3.12
N SER A 90 5.16 -3.45 2.94
CA SER A 90 4.98 -4.44 4.00
C SER A 90 4.67 -5.80 3.39
N ASN A 91 4.84 -6.86 4.17
CA ASN A 91 4.39 -8.19 3.81
C ASN A 91 3.56 -8.81 4.94
N MET A 92 2.70 -9.76 4.58
CA MET A 92 1.94 -10.60 5.48
C MET A 92 2.15 -12.04 5.09
N HIS A 93 2.60 -12.86 6.02
CA HIS A 93 2.86 -14.29 5.84
C HIS A 93 1.82 -15.11 6.61
N ILE A 94 1.18 -16.07 5.94
CA ILE A 94 0.09 -16.89 6.47
C ILE A 94 0.38 -18.37 6.15
N HIS A 95 0.42 -19.22 7.17
CA HIS A 95 0.46 -20.66 6.97
C HIS A 95 -0.93 -21.17 6.59
N LEU A 96 -1.11 -21.67 5.36
CA LEU A 96 -2.36 -22.26 4.92
C LEU A 96 -2.52 -23.70 5.45
N ASN A 97 -1.44 -24.47 5.43
CA ASN A 97 -1.35 -25.82 5.93
C ASN A 97 0.13 -26.18 6.20
N HIS A 98 0.44 -27.48 6.41
CA HIS A 98 1.80 -27.95 6.70
C HIS A 98 2.79 -27.73 5.55
N GLU A 99 2.34 -27.58 4.32
CA GLU A 99 3.19 -27.52 3.13
C GLU A 99 3.16 -26.13 2.48
N GLN A 100 2.04 -25.39 2.62
CA GLN A 100 1.78 -24.20 1.85
C GLN A 100 1.67 -22.94 2.70
N CYS A 101 2.34 -21.90 2.22
CA CYS A 101 2.22 -20.55 2.74
C CYS A 101 1.60 -19.63 1.70
N LEU A 102 0.76 -18.71 2.17
CA LEU A 102 0.29 -17.55 1.43
C LEU A 102 1.07 -16.33 1.90
N GLU A 103 1.60 -15.57 0.98
CA GLU A 103 2.23 -14.30 1.28
C GLU A 103 1.58 -13.18 0.47
N ILE A 104 1.28 -12.07 1.14
CA ILE A 104 0.71 -10.86 0.55
C ILE A 104 1.70 -9.75 0.75
N ILE A 105 2.26 -9.25 -0.33
CA ILE A 105 3.26 -8.18 -0.32
C ILE A 105 2.58 -6.89 -0.82
N ALA A 106 2.46 -5.89 0.05
CA ALA A 106 2.01 -4.56 -0.35
C ALA A 106 3.18 -3.82 -1.02
N VAL A 107 2.94 -3.32 -2.23
CA VAL A 107 3.98 -2.71 -3.07
C VAL A 107 3.58 -1.34 -3.59
N ARG A 108 4.58 -0.48 -3.83
CA ARG A 108 4.43 0.82 -4.48
C ARG A 108 5.69 1.13 -5.28
N GLY A 109 5.53 1.52 -6.53
CA GLY A 109 6.66 1.87 -7.38
C GLY A 109 6.27 1.97 -8.84
N ARG A 110 7.26 1.98 -9.72
CA ARG A 110 7.03 1.92 -11.17
C ARG A 110 6.54 0.54 -11.56
N LEU A 111 5.53 0.49 -12.43
CA LEU A 111 4.89 -0.76 -12.85
C LEU A 111 5.88 -1.79 -13.39
N ASN A 112 6.87 -1.36 -14.20
CA ASN A 112 7.89 -2.26 -14.73
C ASN A 112 8.70 -2.95 -13.63
N ARG A 113 9.06 -2.22 -12.56
CA ARG A 113 9.79 -2.79 -11.41
C ARG A 113 8.96 -3.80 -10.65
N LEU A 114 7.67 -3.50 -10.45
CA LEU A 114 6.76 -4.43 -9.75
C LEU A 114 6.48 -5.69 -10.57
N LYS A 115 6.36 -5.56 -11.90
CA LYS A 115 6.26 -6.72 -12.79
C LYS A 115 7.52 -7.57 -12.76
N GLU A 116 8.70 -6.95 -12.81
CA GLU A 116 9.98 -7.65 -12.72
C GLU A 116 10.08 -8.47 -11.43
N LEU A 117 9.70 -7.88 -10.28
CA LEU A 117 9.65 -8.59 -9.00
C LEU A 117 8.68 -9.79 -9.07
N GLN A 118 7.45 -9.58 -9.56
CA GLN A 118 6.46 -10.63 -9.68
C GLN A 118 6.94 -11.76 -10.59
N GLU A 119 7.53 -11.47 -11.75
CA GLU A 119 8.07 -12.44 -12.70
C GLU A 119 9.24 -13.24 -12.09
N GLN A 120 10.13 -12.58 -11.35
CA GLN A 120 11.23 -13.26 -10.66
C GLN A 120 10.74 -14.20 -9.56
N ILE A 121 9.66 -13.88 -8.87
CA ILE A 121 9.02 -14.76 -7.89
C ILE A 121 8.37 -15.95 -8.61
N GLN A 122 7.54 -15.67 -9.61
CA GLN A 122 6.70 -16.66 -10.28
C GLN A 122 7.48 -17.81 -10.90
N VAL A 123 8.68 -17.55 -11.41
CA VAL A 123 9.51 -18.59 -12.05
C VAL A 123 10.24 -19.49 -11.04
N ARG A 124 10.16 -19.23 -9.74
CA ARG A 124 10.86 -20.04 -8.74
C ARG A 124 10.17 -21.38 -8.52
N ARG A 125 10.98 -22.44 -8.46
CA ARG A 125 10.50 -23.77 -8.14
C ARG A 125 9.85 -23.77 -6.75
N GLY A 126 8.62 -24.28 -6.63
CA GLY A 126 7.86 -24.32 -5.39
C GLY A 126 6.87 -23.17 -5.26
N VAL A 127 6.92 -22.14 -6.10
CA VAL A 127 5.84 -21.15 -6.21
C VAL A 127 4.71 -21.76 -7.02
N LEU A 128 3.52 -21.83 -6.40
CA LEU A 128 2.32 -22.43 -6.96
C LEU A 128 1.41 -21.40 -7.61
N TYR A 129 1.46 -20.19 -7.10
CA TYR A 129 0.66 -19.05 -7.56
C TYR A 129 1.40 -17.75 -7.28
N CYS A 130 1.33 -16.79 -8.20
CA CYS A 130 1.87 -15.44 -8.01
C CYS A 130 1.15 -14.46 -8.94
N GLU A 131 0.48 -13.46 -8.37
CA GLU A 131 -0.26 -12.45 -9.12
C GLU A 131 0.00 -11.05 -8.57
N LEU A 132 0.16 -10.08 -9.48
CA LEU A 132 0.28 -8.65 -9.19
C LEU A 132 -1.05 -7.97 -9.52
N SER A 133 -1.66 -7.37 -8.52
CA SER A 133 -2.81 -6.47 -8.66
C SER A 133 -2.40 -5.03 -8.34
N VAL A 134 -2.74 -4.07 -9.20
CA VAL A 134 -2.31 -2.67 -9.05
C VAL A 134 -3.46 -1.69 -9.18
N THR A 135 -3.27 -0.51 -8.57
CA THR A 135 -4.14 0.67 -8.71
C THR A 135 -3.30 1.92 -8.96
N TYR A 136 -3.92 2.98 -9.46
CA TYR A 136 -3.25 4.27 -9.60
C TYR A 136 -2.86 4.83 -8.22
N VAL A 137 -1.72 5.49 -8.21
CA VAL A 137 -1.31 6.38 -7.13
C VAL A 137 -1.16 7.77 -7.74
N ASP A 138 -1.91 8.72 -7.20
CA ASP A 138 -1.64 10.12 -7.53
C ASP A 138 -0.24 10.46 -6.98
N ASP A 139 0.66 10.80 -7.88
CA ASP A 139 1.95 11.36 -7.50
C ASP A 139 1.73 12.79 -6.96
N GLU A 140 1.17 12.91 -5.75
CA GLU A 140 1.36 14.15 -5.03
C GLU A 140 2.85 14.29 -4.78
N PRO A 141 3.47 15.42 -5.18
CA PRO A 141 4.85 15.68 -4.83
C PRO A 141 4.94 15.70 -3.31
N HIS A 142 5.39 14.59 -2.72
CA HIS A 142 5.76 14.59 -1.31
C HIS A 142 6.84 15.64 -1.16
N ASP A 143 6.44 16.80 -0.64
CA ASP A 143 7.33 17.81 -0.09
C ASP A 143 8.17 17.14 1.03
N ARG A 144 9.28 16.50 0.64
CA ARG A 144 10.31 15.97 1.56
C ARG A 144 11.10 17.09 2.21
N GLY A 145 10.56 18.31 2.28
CA GLY A 145 11.22 19.55 2.69
C GLY A 145 10.83 20.11 4.04
N ARG A 146 10.06 19.43 4.91
CA ARG A 146 9.94 19.85 6.31
C ARG A 146 10.76 18.95 7.23
N MET A 147 12.07 19.04 7.13
CA MET A 147 12.87 18.87 8.33
C MET A 147 12.43 19.94 9.32
N HIS A 148 11.81 19.52 10.41
CA HIS A 148 11.64 20.37 11.58
C HIS A 148 13.03 20.77 12.02
N GLU A 149 13.47 21.98 11.63
CA GLU A 149 14.49 22.70 12.37
C GLU A 149 13.94 22.87 13.80
N ARG A 150 14.42 22.02 14.68
CA ARG A 150 14.27 22.23 16.12
C ARG A 150 15.11 23.44 16.44
N GLU A 151 14.47 24.57 16.66
CA GLU A 151 15.11 25.71 17.30
C GLU A 151 15.72 25.21 18.62
N PRO A 152 17.00 25.55 18.89
CA PRO A 152 17.60 25.25 20.18
C PRO A 152 16.91 26.06 21.24
N ALA A 153 16.27 25.38 22.19
CA ALA A 153 15.68 26.00 23.37
C ALA A 153 16.76 26.76 24.13
N SER A 154 16.61 28.08 24.19
CA SER A 154 17.42 28.96 25.01
C SER A 154 17.21 28.62 26.50
N HIS A 155 18.20 27.99 27.11
CA HIS A 155 18.22 27.80 28.56
C HIS A 155 18.41 29.15 29.26
N GLY A 156 17.31 29.73 29.69
CA GLY A 156 17.33 30.82 30.66
C GLY A 156 17.82 30.28 32.01
N ALA A 157 19.01 30.72 32.41
CA ALA A 157 19.54 30.49 33.74
C ALA A 157 18.60 31.10 34.77
N ARG A 158 17.98 30.30 35.61
CA ARG A 158 17.34 30.75 36.86
C ARG A 158 18.35 30.55 37.98
N GLU A 159 18.84 31.65 38.51
CA GLU A 159 19.58 31.72 39.76
C GLU A 159 18.69 31.17 40.89
N HIS A 160 19.12 30.09 41.52
CA HIS A 160 18.54 29.61 42.78
C HIS A 160 19.21 30.35 43.94
N ASP A 161 18.47 31.26 44.56
CA ASP A 161 18.76 31.89 45.82
C ASP A 161 18.65 30.85 46.94
N HIS A 162 19.78 30.53 47.56
CA HIS A 162 19.89 29.63 48.71
C HIS A 162 19.59 30.40 49.99
N ARG A 163 18.40 30.24 50.53
CA ARG A 163 18.02 30.67 51.90
C ARG A 163 18.20 29.49 52.84
N PRO A 164 18.97 29.64 53.97
CA PRO A 164 19.20 28.55 54.90
C PRO A 164 17.97 28.31 55.80
N GLU A 165 17.47 27.06 55.82
CA GLU A 165 16.45 26.62 56.73
C GLU A 165 16.97 26.43 58.15
N ARG A 166 16.25 26.99 59.09
CA ARG A 166 16.50 26.90 60.53
C ARG A 166 16.04 25.54 61.06
N GLY A 167 16.88 24.95 61.92
CA GLY A 167 16.69 23.64 62.54
C GLY A 167 15.42 23.48 63.38
N HIS A 168 14.88 22.30 63.37
CA HIS A 168 13.86 21.82 64.27
C HIS A 168 14.50 20.88 65.31
N PRO A 169 14.11 20.96 66.61
CA PRO A 169 14.63 20.10 67.67
C PRO A 169 13.96 18.71 67.63
N PRO A 170 14.59 17.69 68.26
CA PRO A 170 14.11 16.32 68.24
C PRO A 170 12.93 16.09 69.19
N ARG A 171 11.90 15.37 68.77
CA ARG A 171 10.84 14.85 69.64
C ARG A 171 11.28 13.53 70.23
N SER A 172 11.20 13.51 71.54
CA SER A 172 11.38 12.40 72.43
C SER A 172 10.31 11.28 72.25
N ARG A 173 10.78 10.07 72.47
CA ARG A 173 9.98 8.85 72.56
C ARG A 173 9.08 8.90 73.79
N GLU A 174 7.84 8.47 73.64
CA GLU A 174 7.12 7.52 74.51
C GLU A 174 6.18 6.68 73.67
#